data_479096dcf0065b5d8fdd77aff7594073
#
_entry.id   479096dcf0065b5d8fdd77aff7594073
#
_cell.length_a   1.000
_cell.length_b   1.000
_cell.length_c   1.000
_cell.angle_alpha   90.00
_cell.angle_beta   90.00
_cell.angle_gamma   90.00
#
_symmetry.space_group_name_H-M   'P 1'
#
loop_
_entity.id
_entity.type
_entity.pdbx_description
1 polymer ?
#
loop_
_entity_poly.entity_id
_entity_poly.type
_entity_poly.pdbx_seq_one_letter_code
_entity_poly.pdbx_strand_id
1 'polypeptide(L)'
;MSAPIKAPEGAPFARILATGSYRPSRVVTNDEICQAIDSSDEWIRERSGIIERRWAGDVETVATMSAAAAEKALASAGLASHDIDVVIVAPCTHPYQTPAAASEVASMIGVPLGNDYFYFALDT
;
A
#
# COMPACT_ATOMS: atom_id res chain seq x y z
N MET A 1 9.26 -15.61 -39.08
CA MET A 1 9.85 -14.26 -38.94
C MET A 1 9.24 -13.63 -37.69
N SER A 2 10.07 -13.39 -36.67
CA SER A 2 9.62 -12.70 -35.46
C SER A 2 9.52 -11.20 -35.75
N ALA A 3 8.35 -10.62 -35.59
CA ALA A 3 8.21 -9.16 -35.67
C ALA A 3 9.05 -8.50 -34.56
N PRO A 4 9.80 -7.44 -34.89
CA PRO A 4 10.56 -6.75 -33.85
C PRO A 4 9.58 -6.14 -32.82
N ILE A 5 9.84 -6.42 -31.53
CA ILE A 5 9.13 -5.77 -30.42
C ILE A 5 9.50 -4.28 -30.47
N LYS A 6 8.54 -3.44 -30.86
CA LYS A 6 8.70 -1.99 -30.75
C LYS A 6 8.49 -1.60 -29.29
N ALA A 7 9.50 -0.97 -28.69
CA ALA A 7 9.30 -0.29 -27.42
C ALA A 7 8.21 0.78 -27.60
N PRO A 8 7.18 0.82 -26.75
CA PRO A 8 6.19 1.89 -26.81
C PRO A 8 6.90 3.24 -26.55
N GLU A 9 6.54 4.26 -27.31
CA GLU A 9 6.95 5.62 -26.99
C GLU A 9 6.22 6.04 -25.72
N GLY A 10 6.93 5.92 -24.58
CA GLY A 10 6.42 6.38 -23.31
C GLY A 10 6.31 7.91 -23.22
N ALA A 11 5.50 8.41 -22.31
CA ALA A 11 5.47 9.82 -22.00
C ALA A 11 6.86 10.28 -21.51
N PRO A 12 7.33 11.46 -21.91
CA PRO A 12 8.66 11.96 -21.51
C PRO A 12 8.76 12.27 -20.01
N PHE A 13 7.65 12.34 -19.32
CA PHE A 13 7.56 12.69 -17.91
C PHE A 13 6.54 11.81 -17.18
N ALA A 14 6.82 11.50 -15.90
CA ALA A 14 5.86 10.95 -14.97
C ALA A 14 5.33 12.05 -14.03
N ARG A 15 4.07 11.97 -13.66
CA ARG A 15 3.40 12.91 -12.76
C ARG A 15 2.70 12.17 -11.63
N ILE A 16 2.92 12.59 -10.38
CA ILE A 16 2.11 12.15 -9.24
C ILE A 16 0.82 12.98 -9.26
N LEU A 17 -0.32 12.33 -9.42
CA LEU A 17 -1.63 12.99 -9.48
C LEU A 17 -2.19 13.24 -8.08
N ALA A 18 -2.11 12.25 -7.21
CA ALA A 18 -2.57 12.35 -5.83
C ALA A 18 -1.88 11.32 -4.95
N THR A 19 -2.09 11.47 -3.64
CA THR A 19 -1.69 10.52 -2.61
C THR A 19 -2.87 10.20 -1.71
N GLY A 20 -2.88 8.98 -1.14
CA GLY A 20 -3.84 8.57 -0.14
C GLY A 20 -3.15 7.81 0.97
N SER A 21 -3.70 7.86 2.16
CA SER A 21 -3.14 7.16 3.33
C SER A 21 -4.22 6.47 4.14
N TYR A 22 -3.82 5.38 4.77
CA TYR A 22 -4.60 4.69 5.78
C TYR A 22 -3.77 4.57 7.07
N ARG A 23 -4.41 4.70 8.20
CA ARG A 23 -3.80 4.44 9.52
C ARG A 23 -4.76 3.56 10.31
N PRO A 24 -4.27 2.44 10.87
CA PRO A 24 -5.07 1.60 11.76
C PRO A 24 -5.69 2.39 12.92
N SER A 25 -6.81 1.91 13.41
CA SER A 25 -7.58 2.60 14.45
C SER A 25 -6.96 2.49 15.84
N ARG A 26 -6.30 1.33 16.14
CA ARG A 26 -5.70 1.09 17.45
C ARG A 26 -4.48 1.96 17.67
N VAL A 27 -4.55 2.82 18.67
CA VAL A 27 -3.41 3.60 19.18
C VAL A 27 -2.63 2.73 20.16
N VAL A 28 -1.31 2.70 20.02
CA VAL A 28 -0.38 2.03 20.93
C VAL A 28 0.62 3.07 21.43
N THR A 29 0.61 3.33 22.74
CA THR A 29 1.51 4.30 23.38
C THR A 29 2.90 3.69 23.64
N ASN A 30 3.87 4.55 23.94
CA ASN A 30 5.19 4.08 24.37
C ASN A 30 5.11 3.30 25.67
N ASP A 31 4.23 3.69 26.62
CA ASP A 31 4.06 2.97 27.87
C ASP A 31 3.56 1.53 27.66
N GLU A 32 2.64 1.32 26.71
CA GLU A 32 2.20 -0.02 26.33
C GLU A 32 3.36 -0.86 25.75
N ILE A 33 4.18 -0.27 24.90
CA ILE A 33 5.37 -0.94 24.32
C ILE A 33 6.39 -1.29 25.42
N CYS A 34 6.63 -0.40 26.36
CA CYS A 34 7.58 -0.60 27.46
C CYS A 34 7.17 -1.71 28.44
N GLN A 35 5.93 -2.21 28.37
CA GLN A 35 5.54 -3.42 29.10
C GLN A 35 6.19 -4.70 28.52
N ALA A 36 6.56 -4.69 27.24
CA ALA A 36 7.14 -5.83 26.53
C ALA A 36 8.63 -5.70 26.27
N ILE A 37 9.19 -4.51 26.40
CA ILE A 37 10.62 -4.24 26.15
C ILE A 37 11.22 -3.42 27.31
N ASP A 38 12.51 -3.59 27.54
CA ASP A 38 13.28 -2.78 28.51
C ASP A 38 13.60 -1.41 27.90
N SER A 39 12.67 -0.46 28.08
CA SER A 39 12.77 0.90 27.56
C SER A 39 11.86 1.85 28.35
N SER A 40 11.86 3.14 27.99
CA SER A 40 10.96 4.15 28.56
C SER A 40 10.40 5.08 27.48
N ASP A 41 9.25 5.71 27.76
CA ASP A 41 8.65 6.72 26.90
C ASP A 41 9.65 7.85 26.60
N GLU A 42 10.37 8.33 27.61
CA GLU A 42 11.37 9.38 27.47
C GLU A 42 12.48 8.97 26.48
N TRP A 43 13.04 7.76 26.64
CA TRP A 43 14.09 7.24 25.76
C TRP A 43 13.61 7.12 24.30
N ILE A 44 12.39 6.59 24.08
CA ILE A 44 11.81 6.43 22.75
C ILE A 44 11.61 7.80 22.09
N ARG A 45 11.07 8.78 22.83
CA ARG A 45 10.85 10.14 22.32
C ARG A 45 12.16 10.83 21.97
N GLU A 46 13.15 10.74 22.85
CA GLU A 46 14.46 11.37 22.63
C GLU A 46 15.14 10.83 21.38
N ARG A 47 15.06 9.51 21.15
CA ARG A 47 15.75 8.83 20.03
C ARG A 47 15.01 8.90 18.70
N SER A 48 13.69 8.86 18.71
CA SER A 48 12.88 8.71 17.49
C SER A 48 11.83 9.82 17.28
N GLY A 49 11.53 10.60 18.31
CA GLY A 49 10.41 11.54 18.30
C GLY A 49 9.03 10.88 18.35
N ILE A 50 8.96 9.55 18.44
CA ILE A 50 7.69 8.82 18.38
C ILE A 50 6.98 8.89 19.74
N ILE A 51 5.76 9.40 19.72
CA ILE A 51 4.87 9.49 20.89
C ILE A 51 3.95 8.28 20.97
N GLU A 52 3.39 7.90 19.84
CA GLU A 52 2.45 6.79 19.68
C GLU A 52 2.59 6.17 18.30
N ARG A 53 2.06 4.96 18.11
CA ARG A 53 1.95 4.29 16.82
C ARG A 53 0.57 3.69 16.65
N ARG A 54 0.29 3.22 15.44
CA ARG A 54 -0.95 2.54 15.11
C ARG A 54 -0.65 1.08 14.78
N TRP A 55 -1.41 0.18 15.39
CA TRP A 55 -1.33 -1.24 15.11
C TRP A 55 -2.58 -1.70 14.38
N ALA A 56 -2.37 -2.52 13.36
CA ALA A 56 -3.45 -3.16 12.63
C ALA A 56 -4.20 -4.14 13.54
N GLY A 57 -5.53 -4.11 13.47
CA GLY A 57 -6.39 -5.12 14.06
C GLY A 57 -6.55 -6.32 13.11
N ASP A 58 -7.29 -7.33 13.57
CA ASP A 58 -7.44 -8.61 12.86
C ASP A 58 -8.00 -8.50 11.43
N VAL A 59 -8.80 -7.46 11.16
CA VAL A 59 -9.41 -7.20 9.86
C VAL A 59 -8.61 -6.20 8.99
N GLU A 60 -7.58 -5.59 9.56
CA GLU A 60 -6.73 -4.59 8.91
C GLU A 60 -5.50 -5.28 8.30
N THR A 61 -5.71 -5.98 7.20
CA THR A 61 -4.65 -6.67 6.45
C THR A 61 -3.89 -5.71 5.54
N VAL A 62 -2.74 -6.14 5.01
CA VAL A 62 -2.00 -5.38 3.97
C VAL A 62 -2.93 -5.00 2.82
N ALA A 63 -3.75 -5.93 2.34
CA ALA A 63 -4.66 -5.68 1.22
C ALA A 63 -5.76 -4.68 1.57
N THR A 64 -6.44 -4.84 2.72
CA THR A 64 -7.53 -3.92 3.11
C THR A 64 -7.03 -2.50 3.39
N MET A 65 -5.87 -2.36 4.04
CA MET A 65 -5.27 -1.06 4.30
C MET A 65 -4.79 -0.38 3.01
N SER A 66 -4.19 -1.16 2.09
CA SER A 66 -3.75 -0.65 0.79
C SER A 66 -4.93 -0.21 -0.08
N ALA A 67 -6.00 -1.01 -0.12
CA ALA A 67 -7.22 -0.65 -0.85
C ALA A 67 -7.84 0.65 -0.32
N ALA A 68 -7.97 0.79 1.00
CA ALA A 68 -8.51 2.00 1.61
C ALA A 68 -7.63 3.25 1.35
N ALA A 69 -6.31 3.09 1.28
CA ALA A 69 -5.41 4.17 0.90
C ALA A 69 -5.53 4.52 -0.60
N ALA A 70 -5.63 3.51 -1.47
CA ALA A 70 -5.80 3.68 -2.91
C ALA A 70 -7.12 4.38 -3.25
N GLU A 71 -8.23 4.01 -2.63
CA GLU A 71 -9.54 4.67 -2.81
C GLU A 71 -9.47 6.17 -2.48
N LYS A 72 -8.78 6.53 -1.40
CA LYS A 72 -8.57 7.95 -1.05
C LYS A 72 -7.71 8.68 -2.09
N ALA A 73 -6.68 8.02 -2.62
CA ALA A 73 -5.85 8.60 -3.68
C ALA A 73 -6.66 8.81 -4.96
N LEU A 74 -7.46 7.83 -5.38
CA LEU A 74 -8.34 7.93 -6.54
C LEU A 74 -9.36 9.06 -6.37
N ALA A 75 -10.03 9.12 -5.23
CA ALA A 75 -10.98 10.19 -4.93
C ALA A 75 -10.30 11.57 -4.97
N SER A 76 -9.08 11.70 -4.43
CA SER A 76 -8.33 12.96 -4.46
C SER A 76 -7.87 13.34 -5.87
N ALA A 77 -7.62 12.37 -6.73
CA ALA A 77 -7.25 12.59 -8.13
C ALA A 77 -8.46 12.85 -9.05
N GLY A 78 -9.68 12.57 -8.58
CA GLY A 78 -10.89 12.58 -9.41
C GLY A 78 -10.91 11.46 -10.45
N LEU A 79 -10.24 10.32 -10.15
CA LEU A 79 -10.15 9.16 -11.01
C LEU A 79 -11.07 8.03 -10.52
N ALA A 80 -11.49 7.20 -11.45
CA ALA A 80 -12.21 5.96 -11.17
C ALA A 80 -11.28 4.74 -11.31
N SER A 81 -11.69 3.61 -10.77
CA SER A 81 -10.90 2.37 -10.82
C SER A 81 -10.61 1.88 -12.24
N HIS A 82 -11.49 2.16 -13.19
CA HIS A 82 -11.29 1.79 -14.61
C HIS A 82 -10.24 2.66 -15.34
N ASP A 83 -9.77 3.74 -14.72
CA ASP A 83 -8.68 4.58 -15.25
C ASP A 83 -7.30 4.04 -14.86
N ILE A 84 -7.26 2.93 -14.09
CA ILE A 84 -6.03 2.33 -13.59
C ILE A 84 -5.58 1.19 -14.48
N ASP A 85 -4.39 1.32 -15.06
CA ASP A 85 -3.75 0.30 -15.89
C ASP A 85 -2.86 -0.66 -15.11
N VAL A 86 -2.27 -0.20 -13.99
CA VAL A 86 -1.31 -0.99 -13.21
C VAL A 86 -1.50 -0.75 -11.71
N VAL A 87 -1.51 -1.83 -10.95
CA VAL A 87 -1.47 -1.81 -9.49
C VAL A 87 -0.16 -2.43 -9.01
N ILE A 88 0.63 -1.66 -8.26
CA ILE A 88 1.89 -2.10 -7.67
C ILE A 88 1.75 -2.03 -6.14
N VAL A 89 1.97 -3.15 -5.47
CA VAL A 89 1.99 -3.23 -4.01
C VAL A 89 3.34 -3.76 -3.58
N ALA A 90 4.00 -3.07 -2.65
CA ALA A 90 5.32 -3.42 -2.14
C ALA A 90 5.24 -3.68 -0.62
N PRO A 91 4.66 -4.81 -0.19
CA PRO A 91 4.52 -5.15 1.21
C PRO A 91 5.79 -5.81 1.75
N CYS A 92 6.07 -5.61 3.04
CA CYS A 92 7.09 -6.39 3.76
C CYS A 92 6.47 -7.56 4.55
N THR A 93 5.14 -7.61 4.71
CA THR A 93 4.47 -8.50 5.67
C THR A 93 3.21 -9.18 5.10
N HIS A 94 3.10 -9.31 3.78
CA HIS A 94 1.98 -10.03 3.20
C HIS A 94 2.10 -11.53 3.49
N PRO A 95 1.06 -12.19 4.09
CA PRO A 95 1.21 -13.54 4.60
C PRO A 95 1.17 -14.63 3.53
N TYR A 96 0.79 -14.30 2.30
CA TYR A 96 0.60 -15.27 1.22
C TYR A 96 1.52 -15.00 0.04
N GLN A 97 2.11 -16.07 -0.50
CA GLN A 97 2.84 -15.98 -1.78
C GLN A 97 1.88 -15.88 -2.98
N THR A 98 0.70 -16.48 -2.86
CA THR A 98 -0.37 -16.46 -3.86
C THR A 98 -1.74 -16.49 -3.19
N PRO A 99 -2.71 -15.64 -3.64
CA PRO A 99 -2.53 -14.58 -4.65
C PRO A 99 -1.61 -13.46 -4.16
N ALA A 100 -0.95 -12.76 -5.08
CA ALA A 100 -0.15 -11.57 -4.74
C ALA A 100 -1.05 -10.47 -4.17
N ALA A 101 -0.54 -9.70 -3.18
CA ALA A 101 -1.28 -8.60 -2.55
C ALA A 101 -1.87 -7.61 -3.57
N ALA A 102 -1.17 -7.36 -4.68
CA ALA A 102 -1.63 -6.46 -5.72
C ALA A 102 -2.94 -6.94 -6.39
N SER A 103 -3.11 -8.26 -6.57
CA SER A 103 -4.34 -8.83 -7.13
C SER A 103 -5.53 -8.65 -6.18
N GLU A 104 -5.32 -8.83 -4.87
CA GLU A 104 -6.35 -8.59 -3.86
C GLU A 104 -6.75 -7.11 -3.82
N VAL A 105 -5.76 -6.21 -3.79
CA VAL A 105 -6.00 -4.76 -3.78
C VAL A 105 -6.76 -4.33 -5.03
N ALA A 106 -6.34 -4.76 -6.22
CA ALA A 106 -7.00 -4.45 -7.48
C ALA A 106 -8.47 -4.90 -7.50
N SER A 107 -8.74 -6.11 -6.98
CA SER A 107 -10.11 -6.63 -6.83
C SER A 107 -10.94 -5.77 -5.87
N MET A 108 -10.37 -5.37 -4.71
CA MET A 108 -11.05 -4.58 -3.70
C MET A 108 -11.45 -3.18 -4.20
N ILE A 109 -10.55 -2.52 -4.94
CA ILE A 109 -10.83 -1.18 -5.50
C ILE A 109 -11.60 -1.22 -6.82
N GLY A 110 -11.95 -2.42 -7.32
CA GLY A 110 -12.76 -2.60 -8.52
C GLY A 110 -12.04 -2.27 -9.83
N VAL A 111 -10.72 -2.47 -9.90
CA VAL A 111 -10.00 -2.39 -11.18
C VAL A 111 -10.48 -3.54 -12.07
N PRO A 112 -10.91 -3.27 -13.30
CA PRO A 112 -11.38 -4.32 -14.19
C PRO A 112 -10.30 -5.36 -14.45
N LEU A 113 -10.63 -6.64 -14.30
CA LEU A 113 -9.74 -7.76 -14.62
C LEU A 113 -9.80 -7.99 -16.11
N GLY A 114 -8.92 -7.34 -16.89
CA GLY A 114 -8.77 -7.52 -18.32
C GLY A 114 -7.37 -8.06 -18.68
N ASN A 115 -7.17 -8.50 -19.92
CA ASN A 115 -5.89 -9.02 -20.41
C ASN A 115 -4.77 -7.96 -20.47
N ASP A 116 -5.10 -6.69 -20.22
CA ASP A 116 -4.20 -5.55 -20.39
C ASP A 116 -3.68 -4.97 -19.05
N TYR A 117 -4.02 -5.58 -17.91
CA TYR A 117 -3.63 -5.11 -16.60
C TYR A 117 -2.53 -5.98 -15.99
N PHE A 118 -1.51 -5.34 -15.43
CA PHE A 118 -0.40 -6.00 -14.74
C PHE A 118 -0.46 -5.72 -13.22
N TYR A 119 -0.28 -6.77 -12.43
CA TYR A 119 -0.22 -6.67 -10.98
C TYR A 119 1.17 -7.08 -10.51
N PHE A 120 1.84 -6.19 -9.80
CA PHE A 120 3.16 -6.45 -9.23
C PHE A 120 3.08 -6.40 -7.71
N ALA A 121 3.58 -7.45 -7.05
CA ALA A 121 3.93 -7.42 -5.65
C ALA A 121 5.47 -7.42 -5.57
N LEU A 122 6.03 -6.42 -4.91
CA LEU A 122 7.46 -6.35 -4.63
C LEU A 122 7.65 -6.78 -3.17
N ASP A 123 8.05 -8.04 -2.97
CA ASP A 123 8.52 -8.53 -1.69
C ASP A 123 9.99 -8.16 -1.53
N THR A 124 10.33 -7.43 -0.46
CA THR A 124 11.69 -7.06 -0.10
C THR A 124 12.16 -7.85 1.11
#